data_e70ab38efe888dd9d8f229ca5a432ff2
#
_entry.id   e70ab38efe888dd9d8f229ca5a432ff2
#
_cell.length_a   1.000
_cell.length_b   1.000
_cell.length_c   1.000
_cell.angle_alpha   90.00
_cell.angle_beta   90.00
_cell.angle_gamma   90.00
#
_symmetry.space_group_name_H-M   'P 1'
#
loop_
_entity.id
_entity.type
_entity.pdbx_description
1 polymer ?
#
loop_
_entity_poly.entity_id
_entity_poly.type
_entity_poly.pdbx_seq_one_letter_code
_entity_poly.pdbx_strand_id
1 'polypeptide(L)'
;MGQYSRDEIETAYAHYRDTAKRCGNGGQKWDEWADLFTEDAVYYEHLYGKFEGREAIRTWIQTTMNEFPNTEMTDFPADWYVIDEEKGWVICAVWNRMQDLGDGEVYQAINWTRLDYAGNNQWSYEEDIYNVDEFAVMVKAYLKARSAQEGPRDR
;
A
#
# COMPACT_ATOMS: atom_id res chain seq x y z
N MET A 1 29.83 2.07 2.22
CA MET A 1 29.06 0.80 2.14
C MET A 1 27.92 0.83 3.14
N GLY A 2 26.74 0.46 2.69
CA GLY A 2 25.59 0.35 3.56
C GLY A 2 25.67 -0.83 4.53
N GLN A 3 24.81 -0.83 5.51
CA GLN A 3 24.72 -1.89 6.52
C GLN A 3 24.20 -3.21 5.92
N TYR A 4 23.39 -3.14 4.87
CA TYR A 4 22.76 -4.29 4.22
C TYR A 4 23.11 -4.31 2.74
N SER A 5 23.21 -5.50 2.15
CA SER A 5 23.45 -5.62 0.72
C SER A 5 22.21 -5.25 -0.09
N ARG A 6 22.44 -4.84 -1.33
CA ARG A 6 21.36 -4.58 -2.28
C ARG A 6 20.42 -5.80 -2.44
N ASP A 7 21.01 -6.97 -2.58
CA ASP A 7 20.25 -8.22 -2.77
C ASP A 7 19.34 -8.53 -1.58
N GLU A 8 19.83 -8.28 -0.36
CA GLU A 8 19.01 -8.45 0.85
C GLU A 8 17.83 -7.49 0.88
N ILE A 9 18.07 -6.19 0.59
CA ILE A 9 17.03 -5.17 0.55
C ILE A 9 16.01 -5.49 -0.54
N GLU A 10 16.47 -5.88 -1.72
CA GLU A 10 15.61 -6.20 -2.87
C GLU A 10 14.72 -7.43 -2.59
N THR A 11 15.29 -8.45 -1.95
CA THR A 11 14.56 -9.65 -1.52
C THR A 11 13.48 -9.30 -0.48
N ALA A 12 13.83 -8.48 0.50
CA ALA A 12 12.88 -8.00 1.52
C ALA A 12 11.77 -7.16 0.89
N TYR A 13 12.10 -6.33 -0.09
CA TYR A 13 11.11 -5.51 -0.79
C TYR A 13 10.17 -6.36 -1.65
N ALA A 14 10.67 -7.39 -2.31
CA ALA A 14 9.82 -8.34 -3.02
C ALA A 14 8.84 -9.04 -2.07
N HIS A 15 9.29 -9.46 -0.91
CA HIS A 15 8.45 -10.04 0.13
C HIS A 15 7.40 -9.06 0.65
N TYR A 16 7.78 -7.80 0.87
CA TYR A 16 6.85 -6.72 1.24
C TYR A 16 5.71 -6.57 0.22
N ARG A 17 6.06 -6.52 -1.07
CA ARG A 17 5.07 -6.39 -2.16
C ARG A 17 4.13 -7.59 -2.24
N ASP A 18 4.69 -8.79 -2.16
CA ASP A 18 3.91 -10.03 -2.21
C ASP A 18 2.95 -10.14 -1.02
N THR A 19 3.39 -9.71 0.15
CA THR A 19 2.58 -9.68 1.36
C THR A 19 1.40 -8.70 1.21
N ALA A 20 1.65 -7.48 0.73
CA ALA A 20 0.60 -6.50 0.47
C ALA A 20 -0.44 -7.03 -0.53
N LYS A 21 0.00 -7.68 -1.59
CA LYS A 21 -0.88 -8.29 -2.58
C LYS A 21 -1.77 -9.39 -1.97
N ARG A 22 -1.18 -10.27 -1.16
CA ARG A 22 -1.96 -11.32 -0.48
C ARG A 22 -2.96 -10.73 0.50
N CYS A 23 -2.59 -9.70 1.27
CA CYS A 23 -3.49 -9.04 2.21
C CYS A 23 -4.68 -8.38 1.49
N GLY A 24 -4.43 -7.63 0.44
CA GLY A 24 -5.46 -6.96 -0.35
C GLY A 24 -6.43 -7.93 -1.02
N ASN A 25 -5.93 -9.01 -1.59
CA ASN A 25 -6.74 -10.05 -2.22
C ASN A 25 -7.31 -11.08 -1.22
N GLY A 26 -6.81 -11.10 0.01
CA GLY A 26 -7.20 -12.01 1.08
C GLY A 26 -8.32 -11.49 1.99
N GLY A 27 -9.13 -10.57 1.52
CA GLY A 27 -10.24 -10.00 2.30
C GLY A 27 -9.81 -8.89 3.24
N GLN A 28 -8.77 -8.16 2.90
CA GLN A 28 -8.25 -7.01 3.66
C GLN A 28 -7.78 -7.39 5.08
N LYS A 29 -7.05 -8.48 5.18
CA LYS A 29 -6.42 -8.95 6.43
C LYS A 29 -4.94 -8.54 6.43
N TRP A 30 -4.60 -7.48 7.12
CA TRP A 30 -3.30 -6.81 7.05
C TRP A 30 -2.33 -7.17 8.17
N ASP A 31 -2.58 -8.21 8.97
CA ASP A 31 -1.72 -8.63 10.07
C ASP A 31 -0.30 -9.00 9.61
N GLU A 32 -0.18 -9.84 8.58
CA GLU A 32 1.12 -10.27 8.05
C GLU A 32 1.94 -9.09 7.51
N TRP A 33 1.28 -8.12 6.88
CA TRP A 33 1.93 -6.92 6.38
C TRP A 33 2.42 -6.04 7.53
N ALA A 34 1.60 -5.84 8.57
CA ALA A 34 1.99 -5.09 9.75
C ALA A 34 3.18 -5.73 10.49
N ASP A 35 3.27 -7.06 10.50
CA ASP A 35 4.39 -7.79 11.09
C ASP A 35 5.74 -7.53 10.39
N LEU A 36 5.73 -6.99 9.18
CA LEU A 36 6.95 -6.59 8.46
C LEU A 36 7.58 -5.31 8.99
N PHE A 37 6.93 -4.60 9.89
CA PHE A 37 7.47 -3.41 10.54
C PHE A 37 8.14 -3.77 11.86
N THR A 38 9.21 -3.03 12.21
CA THR A 38 9.82 -3.17 13.53
C THR A 38 8.87 -2.69 14.62
N GLU A 39 9.11 -3.11 15.85
CA GLU A 39 8.24 -2.79 16.99
C GLU A 39 8.09 -1.28 17.21
N ASP A 40 9.15 -0.52 16.94
CA ASP A 40 9.22 0.94 17.07
C ASP A 40 9.11 1.68 15.73
N ALA A 41 8.68 1.03 14.66
CA ALA A 41 8.57 1.61 13.34
C ALA A 41 7.66 2.85 13.32
N VAL A 42 7.96 3.75 12.39
CA VAL A 42 7.14 4.94 12.15
C VAL A 42 6.58 4.89 10.73
N TYR A 43 5.31 5.13 10.61
CA TYR A 43 4.61 5.25 9.33
C TYR A 43 4.05 6.66 9.20
N TYR A 44 4.49 7.39 8.19
CA TYR A 44 4.00 8.73 7.89
C TYR A 44 3.15 8.69 6.61
N GLU A 45 1.85 8.78 6.79
CA GLU A 45 0.87 8.84 5.71
C GLU A 45 0.34 10.27 5.64
N HIS A 46 0.58 10.97 4.52
CA HIS A 46 0.38 12.43 4.44
C HIS A 46 -1.09 12.88 4.54
N LEU A 47 -2.05 11.99 4.31
CA LEU A 47 -3.47 12.29 4.55
C LEU A 47 -3.91 11.98 5.98
N TYR A 48 -3.49 10.81 6.50
CA TYR A 48 -3.97 10.30 7.79
C TYR A 48 -3.09 10.71 8.97
N GLY A 49 -1.82 11.04 8.72
CA GLY A 49 -0.89 11.47 9.76
C GLY A 49 0.23 10.47 10.04
N LYS A 50 0.82 10.60 11.22
CA LYS A 50 1.97 9.80 11.63
C LYS A 50 1.55 8.76 12.67
N PHE A 51 1.96 7.51 12.44
CA PHE A 51 1.69 6.38 13.33
C PHE A 51 3.01 5.87 13.90
N GLU A 52 3.11 5.85 15.22
CA GLU A 52 4.33 5.44 15.94
C GLU A 52 4.13 4.06 16.58
N GLY A 53 4.97 3.11 16.17
CA GLY A 53 4.96 1.72 16.61
C GLY A 53 4.14 0.81 15.70
N ARG A 54 4.59 -0.45 15.62
CA ARG A 54 3.96 -1.48 14.79
C ARG A 54 2.47 -1.66 15.07
N GLU A 55 2.07 -1.63 16.35
CA GLU A 55 0.67 -1.85 16.72
C GLU A 55 -0.24 -0.68 16.32
N ALA A 56 0.26 0.56 16.36
CA ALA A 56 -0.45 1.71 15.82
C ALA A 56 -0.63 1.60 14.30
N ILE A 57 0.40 1.16 13.59
CA ILE A 57 0.37 0.89 12.15
C ILE A 57 -0.66 -0.21 11.84
N ARG A 58 -0.65 -1.31 12.59
CA ARG A 58 -1.60 -2.43 12.46
C ARG A 58 -3.04 -1.96 12.60
N THR A 59 -3.34 -1.23 13.65
CA THR A 59 -4.70 -0.74 13.92
C THR A 59 -5.17 0.20 12.81
N TRP A 60 -4.31 1.12 12.40
CA TRP A 60 -4.65 2.07 11.34
C TRP A 60 -4.92 1.36 10.01
N ILE A 61 -4.02 0.50 9.56
CA ILE A 61 -4.18 -0.15 8.25
C ILE A 61 -5.39 -1.07 8.21
N GLN A 62 -5.64 -1.82 9.26
CA GLN A 62 -6.81 -2.70 9.35
C GLN A 62 -8.11 -1.90 9.33
N THR A 63 -8.18 -0.82 10.10
CA THR A 63 -9.37 0.05 10.12
C THR A 63 -9.59 0.69 8.76
N THR A 64 -8.56 1.31 8.20
CA THR A 64 -8.64 2.05 6.94
C THR A 64 -9.00 1.16 5.75
N MET A 65 -8.37 -0.01 5.64
CA MET A 65 -8.61 -0.92 4.51
C MET A 65 -9.92 -1.71 4.64
N ASN A 66 -10.56 -1.70 5.81
CA ASN A 66 -11.88 -2.30 6.00
C ASN A 66 -13.04 -1.29 5.88
N GLU A 67 -12.74 -0.05 5.57
CA GLU A 67 -13.74 0.98 5.25
C GLU A 67 -14.00 1.03 3.75
N PHE A 68 -15.28 0.93 3.35
CA PHE A 68 -15.66 1.11 1.94
C PHE A 68 -15.38 2.57 1.50
N PRO A 69 -14.81 2.83 0.32
CA PRO A 69 -14.51 1.88 -0.75
C PRO A 69 -13.13 1.22 -0.71
N ASN A 70 -12.30 1.47 0.31
CA ASN A 70 -10.95 0.90 0.41
C ASN A 70 -10.96 -0.63 0.46
N THR A 71 -12.05 -1.24 0.96
CA THR A 71 -12.25 -2.70 0.93
C THR A 71 -12.12 -3.30 -0.47
N GLU A 72 -12.33 -2.49 -1.51
CA GLU A 72 -12.24 -2.90 -2.91
C GLU A 72 -10.92 -2.47 -3.57
N MET A 73 -9.99 -1.90 -2.82
CA MET A 73 -8.62 -1.61 -3.25
C MET A 73 -7.74 -2.83 -2.93
N THR A 74 -7.50 -3.67 -3.93
CA THR A 74 -7.00 -5.03 -3.72
C THR A 74 -5.60 -5.29 -4.25
N ASP A 75 -5.03 -4.39 -5.05
CA ASP A 75 -3.74 -4.60 -5.67
C ASP A 75 -2.85 -3.35 -5.61
N PHE A 76 -1.55 -3.57 -5.40
CA PHE A 76 -0.57 -2.51 -5.18
C PHE A 76 0.71 -2.74 -5.99
N PRO A 77 0.61 -2.81 -7.34
CA PRO A 77 1.79 -3.09 -8.16
C PRO A 77 2.74 -1.89 -8.18
N ALA A 78 4.03 -2.18 -8.08
CA ALA A 78 5.07 -1.18 -8.24
C ALA A 78 5.21 -0.80 -9.73
N ASP A 79 5.17 0.49 -10.02
CA ASP A 79 5.46 1.02 -11.35
C ASP A 79 6.98 1.05 -11.59
N TRP A 80 7.72 1.55 -10.60
CA TRP A 80 9.18 1.52 -10.56
C TRP A 80 9.66 1.58 -9.12
N TYR A 81 10.91 1.18 -8.90
CA TYR A 81 11.60 1.37 -7.62
C TYR A 81 13.10 1.58 -7.82
N VAL A 82 13.72 2.25 -6.86
CA VAL A 82 15.17 2.39 -6.72
C VAL A 82 15.59 2.01 -5.31
N ILE A 83 16.79 1.49 -5.17
CA ILE A 83 17.39 1.14 -3.89
C ILE A 83 18.61 2.02 -3.67
N ASP A 84 18.63 2.74 -2.56
CA ASP A 84 19.83 3.40 -2.04
C ASP A 84 20.45 2.46 -0.99
N GLU A 85 21.43 1.69 -1.43
CA GLU A 85 22.09 0.67 -0.59
C GLU A 85 22.81 1.30 0.59
N GLU A 86 23.39 2.49 0.42
CA GLU A 86 24.13 3.18 1.48
C GLU A 86 23.20 3.57 2.65
N LYS A 87 22.00 4.01 2.35
CA LYS A 87 21.01 4.43 3.34
C LYS A 87 20.07 3.30 3.76
N GLY A 88 20.04 2.20 3.02
CA GLY A 88 19.08 1.12 3.23
C GLY A 88 17.66 1.51 2.83
N TRP A 89 17.50 2.39 1.85
CA TRP A 89 16.19 2.88 1.40
C TRP A 89 15.70 2.18 0.14
N VAL A 90 14.41 1.94 0.09
CA VAL A 90 13.67 1.71 -1.16
C VAL A 90 12.77 2.92 -1.39
N ILE A 91 12.88 3.51 -2.58
CA ILE A 91 11.98 4.57 -3.03
C ILE A 91 11.23 4.02 -4.23
N CYS A 92 9.91 4.06 -4.21
CA CYS A 92 9.10 3.45 -5.24
C CYS A 92 7.84 4.25 -5.58
N ALA A 93 7.35 4.04 -6.78
CA ALA A 93 6.02 4.47 -7.18
C ALA A 93 5.12 3.24 -7.22
N VAL A 94 4.00 3.31 -6.51
CA VAL A 94 3.07 2.20 -6.31
C VAL A 94 1.69 2.60 -6.81
N TRP A 95 1.12 1.78 -7.69
CA TRP A 95 -0.28 1.93 -8.07
C TRP A 95 -1.17 1.38 -6.95
N ASN A 96 -2.10 2.19 -6.50
CA ASN A 96 -3.17 1.75 -5.61
C ASN A 96 -4.37 1.47 -6.50
N ARG A 97 -4.66 0.20 -6.69
CA ARG A 97 -5.59 -0.30 -7.71
C ARG A 97 -6.83 -0.90 -7.10
N MET A 98 -7.98 -0.44 -7.57
CA MET A 98 -9.27 -1.04 -7.23
C MET A 98 -9.42 -2.41 -7.89
N GLN A 99 -10.30 -3.25 -7.35
CA GLN A 99 -10.61 -4.55 -7.95
C GLN A 99 -11.09 -4.40 -9.39
N ASP A 100 -10.84 -5.41 -10.21
CA ASP A 100 -11.26 -5.44 -11.61
C ASP A 100 -12.79 -5.59 -11.69
N LEU A 101 -13.44 -4.66 -12.38
CA LEU A 101 -14.88 -4.71 -12.63
C LEU A 101 -15.23 -5.51 -13.90
N GLY A 102 -14.22 -5.94 -14.67
CA GLY A 102 -14.45 -6.66 -15.94
C GLY A 102 -14.94 -5.77 -17.08
N ASP A 103 -14.82 -4.45 -16.95
CA ASP A 103 -15.23 -3.47 -17.97
C ASP A 103 -14.10 -3.06 -18.92
N GLY A 104 -12.91 -3.64 -18.74
CA GLY A 104 -11.71 -3.34 -19.53
C GLY A 104 -10.94 -2.10 -19.06
N GLU A 105 -11.41 -1.41 -18.02
CA GLU A 105 -10.76 -0.23 -17.45
C GLU A 105 -9.98 -0.61 -16.19
N VAL A 106 -8.90 0.14 -15.93
CA VAL A 106 -8.10 0.01 -14.70
C VAL A 106 -8.29 1.29 -13.88
N TYR A 107 -8.81 1.12 -12.67
CA TYR A 107 -9.02 2.23 -11.73
C TYR A 107 -7.89 2.21 -10.71
N GLN A 108 -6.97 3.17 -10.83
CA GLN A 108 -5.79 3.23 -9.98
C GLN A 108 -5.27 4.67 -9.84
N ALA A 109 -4.54 4.92 -8.76
CA ALA A 109 -3.84 6.16 -8.52
C ALA A 109 -2.44 5.88 -8.00
N ILE A 110 -1.50 6.76 -8.32
CA ILE A 110 -0.09 6.59 -7.97
C ILE A 110 0.20 7.15 -6.59
N ASN A 111 1.03 6.44 -5.84
CA ASN A 111 1.59 6.85 -4.57
C ASN A 111 3.12 6.65 -4.60
N TRP A 112 3.87 7.60 -4.08
CA TRP A 112 5.31 7.46 -3.89
C TRP A 112 5.60 7.09 -2.45
N THR A 113 6.39 6.04 -2.27
CA THR A 113 6.73 5.49 -0.97
C THR A 113 8.23 5.48 -0.76
N ARG A 114 8.67 5.87 0.42
CA ARG A 114 9.99 5.59 0.94
C ARG A 114 9.89 4.55 2.04
N LEU A 115 10.71 3.51 1.95
CA LEU A 115 10.87 2.48 2.99
C LEU A 115 12.31 2.49 3.49
N ASP A 116 12.50 2.40 4.82
CA ASP A 116 13.81 2.24 5.45
C ASP A 116 13.95 0.81 5.96
N TYR A 117 14.92 0.08 5.42
CA TYR A 117 15.17 -1.31 5.77
C TYR A 117 15.90 -1.43 7.11
N ALA A 118 15.45 -2.33 7.97
CA ALA A 118 15.97 -2.53 9.31
C ALA A 118 16.67 -3.88 9.52
N GLY A 119 16.83 -4.68 8.47
CA GLY A 119 17.32 -6.06 8.58
C GLY A 119 16.20 -7.03 8.97
N ASN A 120 16.50 -8.31 8.97
CA ASN A 120 15.57 -9.38 9.37
C ASN A 120 14.22 -9.35 8.63
N ASN A 121 14.25 -8.91 7.38
CA ASN A 121 13.04 -8.79 6.57
C ASN A 121 12.02 -7.80 7.16
N GLN A 122 12.48 -6.77 7.88
CA GLN A 122 11.65 -5.77 8.54
C GLN A 122 12.01 -4.35 8.10
N TRP A 123 11.03 -3.46 8.26
CA TRP A 123 11.10 -2.06 7.89
C TRP A 123 10.87 -1.19 9.11
N SER A 124 11.73 -0.19 9.30
CA SER A 124 11.64 0.74 10.45
C SER A 124 10.89 2.02 10.13
N TYR A 125 10.68 2.31 8.87
CA TYR A 125 10.02 3.54 8.43
C TYR A 125 9.33 3.33 7.09
N GLU A 126 8.15 3.92 6.96
CA GLU A 126 7.46 4.11 5.67
C GLU A 126 6.88 5.51 5.61
N GLU A 127 6.99 6.14 4.45
CA GLU A 127 6.35 7.41 4.16
C GLU A 127 5.68 7.36 2.80
N ASP A 128 4.39 7.71 2.76
CA ASP A 128 3.57 7.76 1.55
C ASP A 128 3.20 9.18 1.21
N ILE A 129 3.51 9.59 -0.03
CA ILE A 129 3.17 10.90 -0.57
C ILE A 129 2.39 10.72 -1.87
N TYR A 130 1.21 11.31 -1.95
CA TYR A 130 0.37 11.24 -3.13
C TYR A 130 -0.53 12.47 -3.26
N ASN A 131 -1.06 12.65 -4.45
CA ASN A 131 -2.06 13.68 -4.71
C ASN A 131 -3.45 13.17 -4.32
N VAL A 132 -4.00 13.71 -3.25
CA VAL A 132 -5.31 13.31 -2.70
C VAL A 132 -6.43 13.52 -3.73
N ASP A 133 -6.35 14.56 -4.54
CA ASP A 133 -7.36 14.85 -5.58
C ASP A 133 -7.37 13.80 -6.67
N GLU A 134 -6.21 13.27 -7.07
CA GLU A 134 -6.12 12.16 -8.03
C GLU A 134 -6.74 10.88 -7.49
N PHE A 135 -6.53 10.57 -6.21
CA PHE A 135 -7.20 9.46 -5.54
C PHE A 135 -8.72 9.64 -5.52
N ALA A 136 -9.19 10.84 -5.19
CA ALA A 136 -10.62 11.15 -5.19
C ALA A 136 -11.26 10.99 -6.57
N VAL A 137 -10.59 11.44 -7.62
CA VAL A 137 -11.04 11.28 -9.02
C VAL A 137 -11.11 9.80 -9.38
N MET A 138 -10.09 9.02 -9.05
CA MET A 138 -10.03 7.57 -9.31
C MET A 138 -11.17 6.83 -8.60
N VAL A 139 -11.37 7.07 -7.31
CA VAL A 139 -12.44 6.44 -6.51
C VAL A 139 -13.81 6.80 -7.06
N LYS A 140 -14.04 8.06 -7.41
CA LYS A 140 -15.32 8.52 -7.99
C LYS A 140 -15.63 7.82 -9.32
N ALA A 141 -14.62 7.69 -10.19
CA ALA A 141 -14.77 6.98 -11.46
C ALA A 141 -15.08 5.50 -11.25
N TYR A 142 -14.38 4.87 -10.31
CA TYR A 142 -14.61 3.48 -9.93
C TYR A 142 -16.05 3.26 -9.42
N LEU A 143 -16.50 4.07 -8.48
CA LEU A 143 -17.83 3.94 -7.89
C LEU A 143 -18.93 4.15 -8.92
N LYS A 144 -18.73 5.07 -9.86
CA LYS A 144 -19.67 5.29 -10.97
C LYS A 144 -19.79 4.05 -11.87
N ALA A 145 -18.65 3.46 -12.25
CA ALA A 145 -18.62 2.27 -13.08
C ALA A 145 -19.23 1.06 -12.35
N ARG A 146 -18.90 0.89 -11.07
CA ARG A 146 -19.45 -0.16 -10.22
C ARG A 146 -20.97 -0.08 -10.10
N SER A 147 -21.51 1.10 -9.85
CA SER A 147 -22.96 1.34 -9.77
C SER A 147 -23.68 1.06 -11.09
N ALA A 148 -23.04 1.35 -12.22
CA ALA A 148 -23.63 1.08 -13.55
C ALA A 148 -23.78 -0.43 -13.81
N GLN A 149 -22.92 -1.26 -13.23
CA GLN A 149 -22.99 -2.73 -13.37
C GLN A 149 -24.09 -3.35 -12.49
N GLU A 150 -24.43 -2.72 -11.36
CA GLU A 150 -25.49 -3.22 -10.46
C GLU A 150 -26.90 -3.04 -11.03
N GLY A 151 -27.06 -2.22 -12.08
CA GLY A 151 -28.36 -1.92 -12.71
C GLY A 151 -29.27 -1.04 -11.82
N PRO A 152 -30.46 -0.65 -12.33
CA PRO A 152 -31.42 0.09 -11.52
C PRO A 152 -31.90 -0.81 -10.37
N ARG A 153 -31.77 -0.33 -9.13
CA ARG A 153 -32.42 -1.00 -7.99
C ARG A 153 -33.92 -0.91 -8.20
N ASP A 154 -34.57 -2.06 -8.35
CA ASP A 154 -36.02 -2.11 -8.33
C ASP A 154 -36.50 -1.48 -7.02
N ARG A 155 -37.30 -0.43 -7.16
CA ARG A 155 -37.89 0.28 -6.02
C ARG A 155 -39.16 -0.45 -5.53
#